data_eaec52ebb254b6cb62b1e7900323c39f
#
_entry.id   eaec52ebb254b6cb62b1e7900323c39f
#
_cell.length_a   1.000
_cell.length_b   1.000
_cell.length_c   1.000
_cell.angle_alpha   90.00
_cell.angle_beta   90.00
_cell.angle_gamma   90.00
#
_symmetry.space_group_name_H-M   'P 1'
#
loop_
_entity.id
_entity.type
_entity.pdbx_description
1 polymer ?
#
loop_
_entity_poly.entity_id
_entity_poly.type
_entity_poly.pdbx_seq_one_letter_code
_entity_poly.pdbx_strand_id
1 'polypeptide(L)'
;MLLSISLILILGMFMGWICQKIKLPSLLGMLITGIVLGPYVLNLLDDSILGISAELRKIALIIILTRAGLGLDLSGLKKIGRPAVLMCFVPASFELIGMILLAPKLMGLTVLEAAIMGAVLAAVSPAVVVPRMVKLMDEGYGVNEGIPQLILAGASVDDVYVLSLIHI
;
A
#
# COMPACT_ATOMS: atom_id res chain seq x y z
N MET A 1 20.13 -17.66 7.23
CA MET A 1 19.61 -16.88 6.10
C MET A 1 18.63 -17.66 5.24
N LEU A 2 19.01 -18.74 4.50
CA LEU A 2 18.07 -19.49 3.63
C LEU A 2 16.89 -20.09 4.41
N LEU A 3 17.13 -20.65 5.58
CA LEU A 3 16.08 -21.18 6.46
C LEU A 3 15.08 -20.09 6.85
N SER A 4 15.54 -18.90 7.20
CA SER A 4 14.66 -17.76 7.55
C SER A 4 13.81 -17.34 6.38
N ILE A 5 14.37 -17.26 5.16
CA ILE A 5 13.61 -16.97 3.94
C ILE A 5 12.54 -18.05 3.69
N SER A 6 12.92 -19.33 3.81
CA SER A 6 11.97 -20.43 3.63
C SER A 6 10.83 -20.39 4.64
N LEU A 7 11.13 -20.12 5.91
CA LEU A 7 10.11 -19.97 6.96
C LEU A 7 9.15 -18.81 6.66
N ILE A 8 9.69 -17.64 6.29
CA ILE A 8 8.87 -16.46 5.94
C ILE A 8 7.94 -16.78 4.77
N LEU A 9 8.46 -17.39 3.71
CA LEU A 9 7.68 -17.69 2.51
C LEU A 9 6.62 -18.77 2.78
N ILE A 10 7.02 -19.91 3.34
CA ILE A 10 6.10 -21.03 3.56
C ILE A 10 5.01 -20.67 4.57
N LEU A 11 5.40 -20.18 5.75
CA LEU A 11 4.45 -19.85 6.81
C LEU A 11 3.64 -18.59 6.47
N GLY A 12 4.26 -17.59 5.82
CA GLY A 12 3.57 -16.40 5.37
C GLY A 12 2.49 -16.71 4.31
N MET A 13 2.81 -17.54 3.31
CA MET A 13 1.82 -17.99 2.32
C MET A 13 0.72 -18.85 2.94
N PHE A 14 1.08 -19.76 3.85
CA PHE A 14 0.13 -20.62 4.54
C PHE A 14 -0.86 -19.80 5.40
N MET A 15 -0.36 -18.89 6.21
CA MET A 15 -1.21 -18.01 7.03
C MET A 15 -2.01 -17.04 6.17
N GLY A 16 -1.44 -16.54 5.08
CA GLY A 16 -2.17 -15.74 4.10
C GLY A 16 -3.34 -16.50 3.47
N TRP A 17 -3.15 -17.78 3.13
CA TRP A 17 -4.21 -18.66 2.63
C TRP A 17 -5.29 -18.93 3.68
N ILE A 18 -4.93 -19.16 4.95
CA ILE A 18 -5.89 -19.29 6.05
C ILE A 18 -6.73 -18.02 6.18
N CYS A 19 -6.10 -16.85 6.19
CA CYS A 19 -6.81 -15.57 6.26
C CYS A 19 -7.82 -15.40 5.12
N GLN A 20 -7.45 -15.78 3.89
CA GLN A 20 -8.38 -15.74 2.75
C GLN A 20 -9.59 -16.67 2.96
N LYS A 21 -9.41 -17.85 3.52
CA LYS A 21 -10.53 -18.76 3.83
C LYS A 21 -11.54 -18.18 4.80
N ILE A 22 -11.08 -17.38 5.76
CA ILE A 22 -11.94 -16.69 6.73
C ILE A 22 -12.36 -15.28 6.25
N LYS A 23 -12.19 -14.99 4.95
CA LYS A 23 -12.54 -13.73 4.27
C LYS A 23 -11.75 -12.51 4.76
N LEU A 24 -10.59 -12.72 5.39
CA LEU A 24 -9.64 -11.67 5.72
C LEU A 24 -8.59 -11.47 4.61
N PRO A 25 -8.02 -10.28 4.47
CA PRO A 25 -6.90 -10.06 3.55
C PRO A 25 -5.71 -10.96 3.88
N SER A 26 -5.09 -11.58 2.85
CA SER A 26 -3.90 -12.42 3.02
C SER A 26 -2.73 -11.69 3.68
N LEU A 27 -2.64 -10.38 3.46
CA LEU A 27 -1.63 -9.52 4.06
C LEU A 27 -1.62 -9.58 5.59
N LEU A 28 -2.80 -9.70 6.23
CA LEU A 28 -2.88 -9.86 7.69
C LEU A 28 -2.20 -11.14 8.16
N GLY A 29 -2.41 -12.25 7.45
CA GLY A 29 -1.74 -13.51 7.77
C GLY A 29 -0.21 -13.41 7.64
N MET A 30 0.26 -12.77 6.59
CA MET A 30 1.70 -12.52 6.37
C MET A 30 2.29 -11.62 7.47
N LEU A 31 1.59 -10.56 7.86
CA LEU A 31 1.98 -9.66 8.95
C LEU A 31 2.08 -10.40 10.29
N ILE A 32 1.06 -11.15 10.66
CA ILE A 32 1.06 -11.96 11.89
C ILE A 32 2.23 -12.93 11.88
N THR A 33 2.47 -13.60 10.75
CA THR A 33 3.62 -14.52 10.60
C THR A 33 4.95 -13.79 10.82
N GLY A 34 5.12 -12.60 10.25
CA GLY A 34 6.32 -11.79 10.43
C GLY A 34 6.54 -11.37 11.89
N ILE A 35 5.47 -11.01 12.60
CA ILE A 35 5.54 -10.67 14.03
C ILE A 35 5.93 -11.90 14.86
N VAL A 36 5.29 -13.04 14.59
CA VAL A 36 5.54 -14.30 15.35
C VAL A 36 6.95 -14.83 15.13
N LEU A 37 7.45 -14.82 13.89
CA LEU A 37 8.81 -15.28 13.58
C LEU A 37 9.89 -14.27 13.99
N GLY A 38 9.51 -13.01 14.16
CA GLY A 38 10.41 -11.90 14.45
C GLY A 38 11.08 -11.97 15.82
N PRO A 39 12.01 -11.00 16.08
CA PRO A 39 12.87 -11.03 17.26
C PRO A 39 12.13 -10.85 18.58
N TYR A 40 10.90 -10.32 18.54
CA TYR A 40 10.12 -10.03 19.77
C TYR A 40 9.25 -11.20 20.26
N VAL A 41 9.08 -12.26 19.46
CA VAL A 41 8.25 -13.42 19.84
C VAL A 41 9.06 -14.70 19.82
N LEU A 42 9.27 -15.31 18.65
CA LEU A 42 9.99 -16.60 18.54
C LEU A 42 11.47 -16.46 18.22
N ASN A 43 11.88 -15.30 17.73
CA ASN A 43 13.26 -15.02 17.33
C ASN A 43 13.87 -16.11 16.42
N LEU A 44 13.11 -16.57 15.43
CA LEU A 44 13.51 -17.60 14.49
C LEU A 44 14.17 -17.04 13.22
N LEU A 45 14.18 -15.73 13.07
CA LEU A 45 14.77 -15.05 11.93
C LEU A 45 16.24 -14.74 12.22
N ASP A 46 17.09 -15.11 11.28
CA ASP A 46 18.52 -14.83 11.30
C ASP A 46 18.77 -13.31 11.19
N ASP A 47 19.71 -12.79 11.99
CA ASP A 47 20.07 -11.37 12.01
C ASP A 47 20.51 -10.85 10.63
N SER A 48 21.07 -11.71 9.78
CA SER A 48 21.43 -11.34 8.41
C SER A 48 20.22 -10.95 7.56
N ILE A 49 19.05 -11.58 7.76
CA ILE A 49 17.81 -11.22 7.08
C ILE A 49 17.25 -9.91 7.64
N LEU A 50 17.30 -9.75 8.95
CA LEU A 50 16.86 -8.50 9.60
C LEU A 50 17.71 -7.32 9.14
N GLY A 51 19.03 -7.52 9.02
CA GLY A 51 19.97 -6.49 8.53
C GLY A 51 19.69 -6.01 7.11
N ILE A 52 19.31 -6.92 6.19
CA ILE A 52 19.00 -6.55 4.79
C ILE A 52 17.50 -6.27 4.55
N SER A 53 16.67 -6.33 5.59
CA SER A 53 15.20 -6.17 5.45
C SER A 53 14.80 -4.83 4.81
N ALA A 54 15.54 -3.76 5.08
CA ALA A 54 15.30 -2.45 4.49
C ALA A 54 15.52 -2.45 2.97
N GLU A 55 16.58 -3.12 2.50
CA GLU A 55 16.87 -3.24 1.06
C GLU A 55 15.88 -4.15 0.36
N LEU A 56 15.47 -5.26 1.00
CA LEU A 56 14.42 -6.13 0.46
C LEU A 56 13.08 -5.39 0.31
N ARG A 57 12.72 -4.51 1.26
CA ARG A 57 11.53 -3.68 1.16
C ARG A 57 11.62 -2.69 -0.01
N LYS A 58 12.78 -2.07 -0.24
CA LYS A 58 13.00 -1.17 -1.39
C LYS A 58 12.83 -1.92 -2.72
N ILE A 59 13.43 -3.11 -2.83
CA ILE A 59 13.28 -3.95 -4.03
C ILE A 59 11.82 -4.32 -4.25
N ALA A 60 11.11 -4.76 -3.21
CA ALA A 60 9.71 -5.11 -3.29
C ALA A 60 8.86 -3.89 -3.74
N LEU A 61 9.12 -2.71 -3.19
CA LEU A 61 8.45 -1.47 -3.58
C LEU A 61 8.68 -1.14 -5.06
N ILE A 62 9.92 -1.22 -5.54
CA ILE A 62 10.24 -0.99 -6.96
C ILE A 62 9.45 -1.94 -7.86
N ILE A 63 9.42 -3.23 -7.53
CA ILE A 63 8.68 -4.25 -8.30
C ILE A 63 7.18 -3.94 -8.32
N ILE A 64 6.60 -3.60 -7.16
CA ILE A 64 5.17 -3.28 -7.04
C ILE A 64 4.82 -2.03 -7.85
N LEU A 65 5.58 -0.94 -7.70
CA LEU A 65 5.34 0.31 -8.41
C LEU A 65 5.54 0.16 -9.92
N THR A 66 6.57 -0.57 -10.35
CA THR A 66 6.80 -0.86 -11.77
C THR A 66 5.62 -1.65 -12.35
N ARG A 67 5.14 -2.68 -11.65
CA ARG A 67 3.98 -3.46 -12.09
C ARG A 67 2.70 -2.62 -12.14
N ALA A 68 2.48 -1.77 -11.16
CA ALA A 68 1.34 -0.85 -11.13
C ALA A 68 1.41 0.14 -12.32
N GLY A 69 2.57 0.75 -12.56
CA GLY A 69 2.78 1.67 -13.66
C GLY A 69 2.59 1.03 -15.05
N LEU A 70 3.10 -0.19 -15.24
CA LEU A 70 2.93 -0.95 -16.49
C LEU A 70 1.48 -1.42 -16.70
N GLY A 71 0.72 -1.65 -15.62
CA GLY A 71 -0.69 -2.03 -15.67
C GLY A 71 -1.65 -0.86 -15.89
N LEU A 72 -1.17 0.38 -15.87
CA LEU A 72 -2.00 1.56 -16.02
C LEU A 72 -2.44 1.77 -17.48
N ASP A 73 -3.74 1.65 -17.75
CA ASP A 73 -4.30 1.98 -19.07
C ASP A 73 -4.52 3.50 -19.20
N LEU A 74 -3.53 4.17 -19.82
CA LEU A 74 -3.59 5.60 -20.08
C LEU A 74 -4.73 6.00 -21.04
N SER A 75 -5.16 5.11 -21.91
CA SER A 75 -6.25 5.37 -22.84
C SER A 75 -7.62 5.32 -22.13
N GLY A 76 -7.79 4.36 -21.23
CA GLY A 76 -8.92 4.31 -20.31
C GLY A 76 -8.99 5.53 -19.42
N LEU A 77 -7.85 5.97 -18.90
CA LEU A 77 -7.73 7.14 -18.04
C LEU A 77 -8.16 8.44 -18.75
N LYS A 78 -7.77 8.60 -20.02
CA LYS A 78 -8.19 9.75 -20.83
C LYS A 78 -9.70 9.79 -21.06
N LYS A 79 -10.37 8.63 -21.17
CA LYS A 79 -11.84 8.55 -21.30
C LYS A 79 -12.55 9.00 -20.03
N ILE A 80 -12.01 8.68 -18.84
CA ILE A 80 -12.59 9.09 -17.57
C ILE A 80 -12.41 10.61 -17.35
N GLY A 81 -11.31 11.19 -17.82
CA GLY A 81 -11.09 12.64 -17.86
C GLY A 81 -10.92 13.28 -16.46
N ARG A 82 -11.65 14.37 -16.21
CA ARG A 82 -11.55 15.16 -14.96
C ARG A 82 -11.68 14.36 -13.66
N PRO A 83 -12.62 13.39 -13.53
CA PRO A 83 -12.71 12.57 -12.32
C PRO A 83 -11.43 11.82 -11.98
N ALA A 84 -10.67 11.34 -12.98
CA ALA A 84 -9.42 10.63 -12.76
C ALA A 84 -8.35 11.55 -12.14
N VAL A 85 -8.22 12.77 -12.67
CA VAL A 85 -7.30 13.77 -12.12
C VAL A 85 -7.68 14.16 -10.70
N LEU A 86 -8.97 14.41 -10.44
CA LEU A 86 -9.44 14.75 -9.10
C LEU A 86 -9.19 13.61 -8.10
N MET A 87 -9.39 12.35 -8.50
CA MET A 87 -9.16 11.21 -7.64
C MET A 87 -7.68 11.05 -7.23
N CYS A 88 -6.75 11.52 -8.06
CA CYS A 88 -5.32 11.47 -7.75
C CYS A 88 -4.90 12.47 -6.64
N PHE A 89 -5.60 13.59 -6.49
CA PHE A 89 -5.13 14.69 -5.62
C PHE A 89 -6.10 15.00 -4.48
N VAL A 90 -7.39 14.99 -4.74
CA VAL A 90 -8.40 15.49 -3.79
C VAL A 90 -8.45 14.66 -2.50
N PRO A 91 -8.54 13.31 -2.52
CA PRO A 91 -8.61 12.52 -1.29
C PRO A 91 -7.40 12.73 -0.39
N ALA A 92 -6.20 12.61 -0.95
CA ALA A 92 -4.94 12.78 -0.23
C ALA A 92 -4.80 14.20 0.35
N SER A 93 -5.21 15.24 -0.41
CA SER A 93 -5.18 16.63 0.08
C SER A 93 -6.12 16.84 1.26
N PHE A 94 -7.34 16.30 1.20
CA PHE A 94 -8.31 16.41 2.31
C PHE A 94 -7.83 15.67 3.56
N GLU A 95 -7.23 14.49 3.39
CA GLU A 95 -6.67 13.72 4.50
C GLU A 95 -5.48 14.47 5.14
N LEU A 96 -4.57 14.99 4.34
CA LEU A 96 -3.44 15.80 4.80
C LEU A 96 -3.92 17.03 5.58
N ILE A 97 -4.87 17.79 5.03
CA ILE A 97 -5.43 18.97 5.69
C ILE A 97 -6.13 18.58 6.99
N GLY A 98 -6.91 17.49 6.99
CA GLY A 98 -7.57 16.96 8.19
C GLY A 98 -6.56 16.64 9.28
N MET A 99 -5.45 15.97 8.93
CA MET A 99 -4.39 15.65 9.88
C MET A 99 -3.69 16.90 10.42
N ILE A 100 -3.36 17.88 9.59
CA ILE A 100 -2.74 19.14 10.01
C ILE A 100 -3.62 19.90 11.01
N LEU A 101 -4.93 19.87 10.83
CA LEU A 101 -5.88 20.59 11.68
C LEU A 101 -6.22 19.84 12.99
N LEU A 102 -6.32 18.52 12.93
CA LEU A 102 -6.82 17.70 14.05
C LEU A 102 -5.72 17.07 14.89
N ALA A 103 -4.64 16.57 14.28
CA ALA A 103 -3.61 15.85 15.02
C ALA A 103 -2.87 16.69 16.06
N PRO A 104 -2.58 17.99 15.84
CA PRO A 104 -2.00 18.83 16.89
C PRO A 104 -2.89 18.94 18.13
N LYS A 105 -4.21 19.00 17.94
CA LYS A 105 -5.17 19.14 19.05
C LYS A 105 -5.45 17.82 19.77
N LEU A 106 -5.48 16.71 19.04
CA LEU A 106 -5.84 15.39 19.58
C LEU A 106 -4.64 14.62 20.13
N MET A 107 -3.47 14.78 19.52
CA MET A 107 -2.28 13.98 19.82
C MET A 107 -1.12 14.83 20.38
N GLY A 108 -1.27 16.14 20.46
CA GLY A 108 -0.21 17.03 20.97
C GLY A 108 1.00 17.16 20.03
N LEU A 109 0.82 16.83 18.74
CA LEU A 109 1.89 16.92 17.73
C LEU A 109 2.11 18.37 17.31
N THR A 110 3.31 18.67 16.84
CA THR A 110 3.56 19.92 16.11
C THR A 110 2.88 19.89 14.76
N VAL A 111 2.65 21.05 14.15
CA VAL A 111 2.05 21.16 12.82
C VAL A 111 2.87 20.41 11.76
N LEU A 112 4.20 20.45 11.88
CA LEU A 112 5.10 19.74 10.96
C LEU A 112 4.99 18.22 11.10
N GLU A 113 4.98 17.71 12.34
CA GLU A 113 4.79 16.28 12.60
C GLU A 113 3.43 15.80 12.11
N ALA A 114 2.38 16.59 12.31
CA ALA A 114 1.04 16.32 11.81
C ALA A 114 0.98 16.30 10.27
N ALA A 115 1.70 17.19 9.60
CA ALA A 115 1.80 17.23 8.15
C ALA A 115 2.54 15.99 7.60
N ILE A 116 3.67 15.62 8.18
CA ILE A 116 4.43 14.42 7.81
C ILE A 116 3.58 13.16 8.03
N MET A 117 2.94 13.05 9.20
CA MET A 117 2.06 11.92 9.50
C MET A 117 0.87 11.85 8.55
N GLY A 118 0.23 12.99 8.25
CA GLY A 118 -0.86 13.08 7.29
C GLY A 118 -0.45 12.66 5.88
N ALA A 119 0.73 13.09 5.44
CA ALA A 119 1.27 12.70 4.15
C ALA A 119 1.54 11.18 4.08
N VAL A 120 2.13 10.60 5.11
CA VAL A 120 2.38 9.14 5.17
C VAL A 120 1.08 8.34 5.19
N LEU A 121 0.05 8.81 5.91
CA LEU A 121 -1.24 8.11 6.00
C LEU A 121 -2.08 8.24 4.72
N ALA A 122 -1.99 9.38 4.03
CA ALA A 122 -2.72 9.63 2.79
C ALA A 122 -2.26 8.78 1.61
N ALA A 123 -1.06 8.19 1.70
CA ALA A 123 -0.54 7.27 0.68
C ALA A 123 -1.34 5.95 0.67
N VAL A 124 -1.98 5.65 -0.45
CA VAL A 124 -2.76 4.41 -0.63
C VAL A 124 -1.85 3.30 -1.12
N SER A 125 -1.81 2.16 -0.42
CA SER A 125 -0.95 1.05 -0.80
C SER A 125 -1.36 0.37 -2.12
N PRO A 126 -0.59 0.51 -3.21
CA PRO A 126 -0.87 -0.17 -4.47
C PRO A 126 -0.86 -1.70 -4.33
N ALA A 127 -0.07 -2.23 -3.41
CA ALA A 127 0.04 -3.67 -3.16
C ALA A 127 -1.31 -4.31 -2.73
N VAL A 128 -2.18 -3.53 -2.11
CA VAL A 128 -3.52 -3.98 -1.68
C VAL A 128 -4.57 -3.64 -2.73
N VAL A 129 -4.50 -2.43 -3.29
CA VAL A 129 -5.52 -1.92 -4.21
C VAL A 129 -5.46 -2.61 -5.58
N VAL A 130 -4.25 -2.72 -6.17
CA VAL A 130 -4.09 -3.26 -7.53
C VAL A 130 -4.68 -4.67 -7.70
N PRO A 131 -4.36 -5.67 -6.85
CA PRO A 131 -4.92 -7.01 -7.00
C PRO A 131 -6.44 -7.04 -6.85
N ARG A 132 -7.00 -6.18 -6.02
CA ARG A 132 -8.45 -6.08 -5.82
C ARG A 132 -9.15 -5.49 -7.03
N MET A 133 -8.59 -4.43 -7.60
CA MET A 133 -9.17 -3.78 -8.79
C MET A 133 -9.05 -4.67 -10.01
N VAL A 134 -7.91 -5.35 -10.21
CA VAL A 134 -7.76 -6.34 -11.28
C VAL A 134 -8.80 -7.44 -11.16
N LYS A 135 -9.00 -8.00 -9.96
CA LYS A 135 -10.03 -9.01 -9.73
C LYS A 135 -11.44 -8.51 -10.07
N LEU A 136 -11.80 -7.28 -9.67
CA LEU A 136 -13.10 -6.69 -10.01
C LEU A 136 -13.26 -6.50 -11.51
N MET A 137 -12.19 -6.13 -12.22
CA MET A 137 -12.21 -6.03 -13.70
C MET A 137 -12.42 -7.40 -14.35
N ASP A 138 -11.74 -8.43 -13.86
CA ASP A 138 -11.89 -9.80 -14.37
C ASP A 138 -13.31 -10.34 -14.13
N GLU A 139 -13.93 -9.96 -13.03
CA GLU A 139 -15.32 -10.32 -12.68
C GLU A 139 -16.36 -9.41 -13.35
N GLY A 140 -15.94 -8.38 -14.08
CA GLY A 140 -16.82 -7.46 -14.82
C GLY A 140 -17.50 -6.37 -13.99
N TYR A 141 -17.11 -6.19 -12.71
CA TYR A 141 -17.73 -5.19 -11.83
C TYR A 141 -17.19 -3.78 -12.11
N GLY A 142 -18.09 -2.85 -12.42
CA GLY A 142 -17.81 -1.42 -12.60
C GLY A 142 -16.90 -1.10 -13.78
N VAL A 143 -16.71 -2.04 -14.71
CA VAL A 143 -15.83 -1.86 -15.88
C VAL A 143 -16.42 -0.87 -16.87
N ASN A 144 -17.74 -0.91 -17.08
CA ASN A 144 -18.41 -0.02 -18.03
C ASN A 144 -18.31 1.46 -17.62
N GLU A 145 -18.36 1.74 -16.33
CA GLU A 145 -18.21 3.07 -15.73
C GLU A 145 -16.75 3.47 -15.50
N GLY A 146 -15.81 2.54 -15.74
CA GLY A 146 -14.37 2.77 -15.54
C GLY A 146 -13.96 2.93 -14.08
N ILE A 147 -14.76 2.42 -13.13
CA ILE A 147 -14.51 2.59 -11.67
C ILE A 147 -13.20 1.95 -11.22
N PRO A 148 -12.88 0.67 -11.57
CA PRO A 148 -11.61 0.07 -11.17
C PRO A 148 -10.40 0.80 -11.77
N GLN A 149 -10.50 1.26 -13.00
CA GLN A 149 -9.45 2.03 -13.68
C GLN A 149 -9.24 3.38 -13.00
N LEU A 150 -10.32 4.05 -12.59
CA LEU A 150 -10.27 5.30 -11.83
C LEU A 150 -9.53 5.13 -10.50
N ILE A 151 -9.84 4.07 -9.76
CA ILE A 151 -9.22 3.76 -8.48
C ILE A 151 -7.74 3.40 -8.65
N LEU A 152 -7.41 2.60 -9.68
CA LEU A 152 -6.02 2.26 -10.01
C LEU A 152 -5.19 3.49 -10.35
N ALA A 153 -5.75 4.41 -11.10
CA ALA A 153 -5.10 5.66 -11.43
C ALA A 153 -4.85 6.53 -10.19
N GLY A 154 -5.87 6.69 -9.35
CA GLY A 154 -5.76 7.39 -8.07
C GLY A 154 -4.62 6.81 -7.24
N ALA A 155 -4.69 5.51 -6.92
CA ALA A 155 -3.71 4.81 -6.10
C ALA A 155 -2.27 4.77 -6.66
N SER A 156 -2.06 5.07 -7.93
CA SER A 156 -0.73 5.13 -8.53
C SER A 156 -0.11 6.52 -8.53
N VAL A 157 -0.94 7.56 -8.59
CA VAL A 157 -0.49 8.95 -8.69
C VAL A 157 -0.45 9.64 -7.33
N ASP A 158 -1.35 9.28 -6.40
CA ASP A 158 -1.39 9.84 -5.05
C ASP A 158 -0.10 9.59 -4.28
N ASP A 159 0.51 8.41 -4.40
CA ASP A 159 1.82 8.10 -3.82
C ASP A 159 2.90 9.09 -4.28
N VAL A 160 2.97 9.36 -5.59
CA VAL A 160 3.94 10.32 -6.16
C VAL A 160 3.64 11.73 -5.65
N TYR A 161 2.37 12.11 -5.59
CA TYR A 161 1.94 13.41 -5.09
C TYR A 161 2.33 13.60 -3.62
N VAL A 162 1.97 12.64 -2.77
CA VAL A 162 2.24 12.71 -1.33
C VAL A 162 3.73 12.67 -1.03
N LEU A 163 4.49 11.79 -1.69
CA LEU A 163 5.95 11.73 -1.54
C LEU A 163 6.63 13.02 -1.98
N SER A 164 6.12 13.70 -3.01
CA SER A 164 6.64 15.01 -3.41
C SER A 164 6.42 16.08 -2.34
N LEU A 165 5.31 16.02 -1.61
CA LEU A 165 5.03 16.95 -0.51
C LEU A 165 5.94 16.74 0.71
N ILE A 166 6.40 15.51 0.96
CA ILE A 166 7.34 15.22 2.06
C ILE A 166 8.75 15.74 1.73
N HIS A 167 9.09 15.87 0.44
CA HIS A 167 10.42 16.32 0.00
C HIS A 167 10.58 17.85 -0.06
N ILE A 168 9.50 18.60 0.08
CA ILE A 168 9.52 20.08 0.13
C ILE A 168 9.62 20.54 1.56
#